data_7a3dd5b2b181a98e60ae2efc95217e4a
#
_entry.id   7a3dd5b2b181a98e60ae2efc95217e4a
#
_cell.length_a   1.000
_cell.length_b   1.000
_cell.length_c   1.000
_cell.angle_alpha   90.00
_cell.angle_beta   90.00
_cell.angle_gamma   90.00
#
_symmetry.space_group_name_H-M   'P 1'
#
loop_
_entity.id
_entity.type
_entity.pdbx_description
1 polymer ?
#
loop_
_entity_poly.entity_id
_entity_poly.type
_entity_poly.pdbx_seq_one_letter_code
_entity_poly.pdbx_strand_id
1 'polypeptide(L)'
;MKRQLSNKDLTSGTVWKRLLVFFLPIAAGTCIQQLYNAVDGLIVGRFVGTVALAAVGGSSAQVINVLIGFFVAVTAGASVVIAQIYGAGRSEDVRIAAGNAIAVFALLGLFLMVLGLLASPAMLRMLQTPEDTMSASVLYLRIYFLGVPFILVLNMESNMLRSVGDSFSPFLFMVVGCISNIVLDVIFVVFFGWGVAGVAIATVVAQIINMLLLTRLLIRTDEPYRLSFRELKLKGVYLSNMFRLGIPSGLQNAMYGVSNMIVQIGVNSLGTVVVASWAMTSKIDGVFWAVSNALGAAITSFVGQNLGARRTDRVQLCVRQGLILAFGITLSLSGLIMLAAKPLLRLLTKDPAVISTTWEMILYFVPFYFTWTLIEVLSAVLRGSGDAVRPVVIIGLGICLFRILWICTVFRMVHTMPVLCLTYVASWTLTSVMILLYFVRSDWRDRTRRILDK
;
A
#
# COMPACT_ATOMS: atom_id res chain seq x y z
N MET A 1 -12.99 -34.15 15.06
CA MET A 1 -11.81 -34.03 14.19
C MET A 1 -10.91 -32.91 14.74
N LYS A 2 -9.76 -33.25 15.33
CA LYS A 2 -8.82 -32.26 15.92
C LYS A 2 -8.29 -31.39 14.77
N ARG A 3 -8.72 -30.10 14.72
CA ARG A 3 -8.15 -29.07 13.87
C ARG A 3 -6.67 -28.99 14.25
N GLN A 4 -5.76 -29.56 13.45
CA GLN A 4 -4.34 -29.26 13.58
C GLN A 4 -4.25 -27.72 13.49
N LEU A 5 -3.80 -27.10 14.59
CA LEU A 5 -3.61 -25.67 14.71
C LEU A 5 -2.60 -25.26 13.64
N SER A 6 -3.09 -24.96 12.45
CA SER A 6 -2.30 -24.46 11.36
C SER A 6 -1.59 -23.19 11.84
N ASN A 7 -0.34 -22.99 11.45
CA ASN A 7 0.41 -21.73 11.69
C ASN A 7 -0.33 -20.48 11.18
N LYS A 8 -1.40 -20.66 10.40
CA LYS A 8 -2.26 -19.64 9.79
C LYS A 8 -3.37 -19.12 10.71
N ASP A 9 -3.69 -19.82 11.82
CA ASP A 9 -4.77 -19.39 12.73
C ASP A 9 -4.30 -18.23 13.64
N LEU A 10 -4.83 -17.02 13.40
CA LEU A 10 -4.55 -15.82 14.21
C LEU A 10 -5.40 -15.75 15.48
N THR A 11 -6.39 -16.64 15.64
CA THR A 11 -7.32 -16.63 16.79
C THR A 11 -6.78 -17.41 18.00
N SER A 12 -5.63 -18.08 17.86
CA SER A 12 -5.01 -18.91 18.90
C SER A 12 -3.54 -18.51 19.15
N GLY A 13 -2.96 -18.99 20.25
CA GLY A 13 -1.57 -18.76 20.62
C GLY A 13 -1.28 -17.34 21.17
N THR A 14 -0.01 -17.03 21.43
CA THR A 14 0.44 -15.75 22.02
C THR A 14 0.30 -14.62 20.99
N VAL A 15 -0.41 -13.54 21.30
CA VAL A 15 -0.78 -12.46 20.37
C VAL A 15 0.43 -11.82 19.70
N TRP A 16 1.41 -11.32 20.45
CA TRP A 16 2.57 -10.64 19.87
C TRP A 16 3.43 -11.54 18.98
N LYS A 17 3.57 -12.84 19.34
CA LYS A 17 4.32 -13.80 18.51
C LYS A 17 3.60 -14.06 17.20
N ARG A 18 2.28 -14.26 17.24
CA ARG A 18 1.46 -14.48 16.04
C ARG A 18 1.46 -13.24 15.15
N LEU A 19 1.34 -12.06 15.74
CA LEU A 19 1.39 -10.80 15.01
C LEU A 19 2.75 -10.61 14.32
N LEU A 20 3.85 -10.86 15.03
CA LEU A 20 5.21 -10.74 14.49
C LEU A 20 5.47 -11.73 13.34
N VAL A 21 5.15 -13.00 13.54
CA VAL A 21 5.33 -14.05 12.51
C VAL A 21 4.50 -13.74 11.26
N PHE A 22 3.29 -13.20 11.45
CA PHE A 22 2.42 -12.83 10.34
C PHE A 22 2.88 -11.55 9.63
N PHE A 23 3.39 -10.57 10.38
CA PHE A 23 3.90 -9.29 9.88
C PHE A 23 5.19 -9.45 9.06
N LEU A 24 6.16 -10.27 9.52
CA LEU A 24 7.48 -10.35 8.91
C LEU A 24 7.47 -10.67 7.41
N PRO A 25 6.72 -11.67 6.89
CA PRO A 25 6.65 -11.92 5.46
C PRO A 25 6.05 -10.74 4.68
N ILE A 26 5.06 -10.05 5.25
CA ILE A 26 4.45 -8.88 4.60
C ILE A 26 5.48 -7.75 4.50
N ALA A 27 6.19 -7.44 5.59
CA ALA A 27 7.22 -6.42 5.61
C ALA A 27 8.40 -6.74 4.67
N ALA A 28 8.90 -7.98 4.72
CA ALA A 28 9.95 -8.43 3.82
C ALA A 28 9.51 -8.29 2.35
N GLY A 29 8.27 -8.65 2.06
CA GLY A 29 7.70 -8.52 0.74
C GLY A 29 7.64 -7.07 0.25
N THR A 30 7.10 -6.17 1.05
CA THR A 30 7.04 -4.75 0.68
C THR A 30 8.44 -4.12 0.52
N CYS A 31 9.42 -4.53 1.33
CA CYS A 31 10.81 -4.11 1.16
C CYS A 31 11.43 -4.63 -0.15
N ILE A 32 11.20 -5.91 -0.50
CA ILE A 32 11.66 -6.49 -1.78
C ILE A 32 11.02 -5.75 -2.96
N GLN A 33 9.74 -5.40 -2.84
CA GLN A 33 9.06 -4.61 -3.88
C GLN A 33 9.70 -3.23 -4.08
N GLN A 34 10.16 -2.57 -3.01
CA GLN A 34 10.89 -1.30 -3.13
C GLN A 34 12.25 -1.47 -3.81
N LEU A 35 12.97 -2.56 -3.48
CA LEU A 35 14.23 -2.89 -4.16
C LEU A 35 14.02 -3.19 -5.64
N TYR A 36 13.01 -3.95 -5.98
CA TYR A 36 12.63 -4.25 -7.36
C TYR A 36 12.33 -2.96 -8.14
N ASN A 37 11.50 -2.04 -7.62
CA ASN A 37 11.21 -0.76 -8.26
C ASN A 37 12.49 0.08 -8.50
N ALA A 38 13.47 0.00 -7.59
CA ALA A 38 14.75 0.68 -7.76
C ALA A 38 15.60 0.04 -8.87
N VAL A 39 15.64 -1.30 -8.97
CA VAL A 39 16.36 -2.02 -10.02
C VAL A 39 15.73 -1.75 -11.38
N ASP A 40 14.40 -1.76 -11.49
CA ASP A 40 13.67 -1.42 -12.71
C ASP A 40 14.04 0.00 -13.20
N GLY A 41 13.99 0.98 -12.30
CA GLY A 41 14.43 2.35 -12.61
C GLY A 41 15.90 2.43 -13.06
N LEU A 42 16.80 1.63 -12.50
CA LEU A 42 18.22 1.56 -12.90
C LEU A 42 18.37 0.97 -14.31
N ILE A 43 17.65 -0.11 -14.62
CA ILE A 43 17.68 -0.73 -15.96
C ILE A 43 17.18 0.26 -17.00
N VAL A 44 16.03 0.91 -16.74
CA VAL A 44 15.47 1.93 -17.64
C VAL A 44 16.46 3.08 -17.86
N GLY A 45 16.97 3.66 -16.78
CA GLY A 45 17.87 4.83 -16.86
C GLY A 45 19.18 4.53 -17.56
N ARG A 46 19.73 3.32 -17.38
CA ARG A 46 21.04 2.96 -17.94
C ARG A 46 20.98 2.46 -19.39
N PHE A 47 19.96 1.69 -19.74
CA PHE A 47 19.88 0.99 -21.03
C PHE A 47 18.91 1.64 -22.03
N VAL A 48 17.91 2.38 -21.56
CA VAL A 48 16.92 3.03 -22.45
C VAL A 48 17.13 4.55 -22.52
N GLY A 49 17.55 5.16 -21.41
CA GLY A 49 17.90 6.59 -21.36
C GLY A 49 16.93 7.44 -20.54
N THR A 50 17.25 8.74 -20.47
CA THR A 50 16.55 9.68 -19.57
C THR A 50 15.11 9.97 -19.99
N VAL A 51 14.81 10.01 -21.29
CA VAL A 51 13.44 10.20 -21.82
C VAL A 51 12.54 9.03 -21.40
N ALA A 52 13.05 7.79 -21.49
CA ALA A 52 12.33 6.61 -21.05
C ALA A 52 12.12 6.59 -19.53
N LEU A 53 13.13 6.98 -18.76
CA LEU A 53 13.01 7.08 -17.31
C LEU A 53 11.94 8.12 -16.90
N ALA A 54 11.89 9.26 -17.61
CA ALA A 54 10.86 10.27 -17.41
C ALA A 54 9.46 9.76 -17.84
N ALA A 55 9.38 8.99 -18.93
CA ALA A 55 8.11 8.41 -19.38
C ALA A 55 7.53 7.37 -18.39
N VAL A 56 8.39 6.53 -17.81
CA VAL A 56 8.00 5.50 -16.83
C VAL A 56 7.73 6.10 -15.45
N GLY A 57 8.65 6.92 -14.94
CA GLY A 57 8.63 7.44 -13.57
C GLY A 57 7.90 8.78 -13.38
N GLY A 58 7.56 9.48 -14.47
CA GLY A 58 6.92 10.80 -14.43
C GLY A 58 5.38 10.74 -14.36
N SER A 59 4.72 11.38 -15.34
CA SER A 59 3.25 11.47 -15.39
C SER A 59 2.57 10.11 -15.43
N SER A 60 3.16 9.10 -16.08
CA SER A 60 2.61 7.72 -16.11
C SER A 60 2.53 7.13 -14.71
N ALA A 61 3.59 7.26 -13.90
CA ALA A 61 3.59 6.77 -12.52
C ALA A 61 2.52 7.48 -11.66
N GLN A 62 2.28 8.77 -11.89
CA GLN A 62 1.22 9.50 -11.17
C GLN A 62 -0.17 8.95 -11.51
N VAL A 63 -0.48 8.71 -12.80
CA VAL A 63 -1.74 8.09 -13.22
C VAL A 63 -1.92 6.72 -12.56
N ILE A 64 -0.88 5.88 -12.58
CA ILE A 64 -0.90 4.55 -11.98
C ILE A 64 -1.14 4.65 -10.48
N ASN A 65 -0.38 5.46 -9.76
CA ASN A 65 -0.49 5.60 -8.31
C ASN A 65 -1.86 6.10 -7.85
N VAL A 66 -2.45 7.07 -8.56
CA VAL A 66 -3.74 7.64 -8.18
C VAL A 66 -4.87 6.70 -8.59
N LEU A 67 -4.94 6.31 -9.86
CA LEU A 67 -6.06 5.53 -10.39
C LEU A 67 -5.99 4.07 -9.95
N ILE A 68 -4.89 3.38 -10.26
CA ILE A 68 -4.75 1.96 -9.91
C ILE A 68 -4.61 1.80 -8.40
N GLY A 69 -3.83 2.68 -7.74
CA GLY A 69 -3.67 2.69 -6.30
C GLY A 69 -5.00 2.85 -5.54
N PHE A 70 -5.95 3.63 -6.07
CA PHE A 70 -7.31 3.70 -5.52
C PHE A 70 -7.96 2.32 -5.50
N PHE A 71 -8.01 1.62 -6.63
CA PHE A 71 -8.67 0.32 -6.73
C PHE A 71 -7.93 -0.79 -5.97
N VAL A 72 -6.61 -0.76 -5.95
CA VAL A 72 -5.80 -1.66 -5.10
C VAL A 72 -6.13 -1.44 -3.61
N ALA A 73 -6.29 -0.20 -3.15
CA ALA A 73 -6.71 0.08 -1.78
C ALA A 73 -8.15 -0.40 -1.50
N VAL A 74 -9.04 -0.40 -2.50
CA VAL A 74 -10.40 -0.95 -2.36
C VAL A 74 -10.37 -2.46 -2.08
N THR A 75 -9.38 -3.22 -2.60
CA THR A 75 -9.26 -4.67 -2.31
C THR A 75 -9.04 -4.95 -0.82
N ALA A 76 -8.46 -4.01 -0.07
CA ALA A 76 -8.28 -4.15 1.38
C ALA A 76 -9.62 -4.23 2.14
N GLY A 77 -10.68 -3.58 1.64
CA GLY A 77 -12.02 -3.70 2.22
C GLY A 77 -12.58 -5.12 2.13
N ALA A 78 -12.34 -5.81 1.01
CA ALA A 78 -12.73 -7.20 0.85
C ALA A 78 -11.99 -8.12 1.83
N SER A 79 -10.69 -7.85 2.09
CA SER A 79 -9.92 -8.65 3.04
C SER A 79 -10.48 -8.58 4.47
N VAL A 80 -11.01 -7.43 4.90
CA VAL A 80 -11.63 -7.29 6.22
C VAL A 80 -12.87 -8.17 6.33
N VAL A 81 -13.75 -8.14 5.32
CA VAL A 81 -14.97 -8.97 5.28
C VAL A 81 -14.62 -10.46 5.33
N ILE A 82 -13.66 -10.89 4.51
CA ILE A 82 -13.21 -12.28 4.47
C ILE A 82 -12.57 -12.69 5.80
N ALA A 83 -11.75 -11.83 6.42
CA ALA A 83 -11.13 -12.11 7.71
C ALA A 83 -12.18 -12.34 8.82
N GLN A 84 -13.22 -11.51 8.86
CA GLN A 84 -14.31 -11.64 9.84
C GLN A 84 -15.13 -12.92 9.62
N ILE A 85 -15.49 -13.25 8.37
CA ILE A 85 -16.22 -14.47 8.02
C ILE A 85 -15.38 -15.71 8.34
N TYR A 86 -14.08 -15.68 8.01
CA TYR A 86 -13.14 -16.76 8.31
C TYR A 86 -12.98 -16.98 9.82
N GLY A 87 -12.82 -15.89 10.58
CA GLY A 87 -12.77 -15.95 12.05
C GLY A 87 -14.04 -16.51 12.67
N ALA A 88 -15.21 -16.23 12.09
CA ALA A 88 -16.49 -16.77 12.51
C ALA A 88 -16.67 -18.29 12.21
N GLY A 89 -15.71 -18.92 11.51
CA GLY A 89 -15.76 -20.34 11.14
C GLY A 89 -16.76 -20.66 10.01
N ARG A 90 -17.29 -19.66 9.32
CA ARG A 90 -18.31 -19.80 8.26
C ARG A 90 -17.66 -20.14 6.91
N SER A 91 -17.19 -21.39 6.78
CA SER A 91 -16.38 -21.86 5.65
C SER A 91 -17.04 -21.69 4.27
N GLU A 92 -18.35 -21.93 4.15
CA GLU A 92 -19.08 -21.75 2.91
C GLU A 92 -19.14 -20.28 2.48
N ASP A 93 -19.40 -19.40 3.44
CA ASP A 93 -19.45 -17.96 3.19
C ASP A 93 -18.08 -17.38 2.83
N VAL A 94 -16.97 -17.91 3.41
CA VAL A 94 -15.60 -17.54 2.99
C VAL A 94 -15.39 -17.85 1.51
N ARG A 95 -15.78 -19.04 1.05
CA ARG A 95 -15.64 -19.46 -0.35
C ARG A 95 -16.45 -18.57 -1.29
N ILE A 96 -17.69 -18.28 -0.94
CA ILE A 96 -18.56 -17.40 -1.73
C ILE A 96 -18.00 -15.97 -1.76
N ALA A 97 -17.63 -15.43 -0.60
CA ALA A 97 -17.08 -14.07 -0.51
C ALA A 97 -15.76 -13.92 -1.29
N ALA A 98 -14.87 -14.89 -1.19
CA ALA A 98 -13.60 -14.93 -1.95
C ALA A 98 -13.84 -14.97 -3.46
N GLY A 99 -14.71 -15.87 -3.93
CA GLY A 99 -15.07 -15.97 -5.34
C GLY A 99 -15.70 -14.68 -5.87
N ASN A 100 -16.64 -14.08 -5.11
CA ASN A 100 -17.26 -12.80 -5.45
C ASN A 100 -16.24 -11.68 -5.59
N ALA A 101 -15.30 -11.59 -4.63
CA ALA A 101 -14.28 -10.56 -4.64
C ALA A 101 -13.39 -10.69 -5.90
N ILE A 102 -12.88 -11.89 -6.18
CA ILE A 102 -12.01 -12.13 -7.34
C ILE A 102 -12.76 -11.81 -8.65
N ALA A 103 -14.01 -12.28 -8.80
CA ALA A 103 -14.79 -12.02 -9.99
C ALA A 103 -15.07 -10.52 -10.23
N VAL A 104 -15.44 -9.80 -9.17
CA VAL A 104 -15.73 -8.36 -9.29
C VAL A 104 -14.47 -7.55 -9.58
N PHE A 105 -13.34 -7.86 -8.93
CA PHE A 105 -12.09 -7.16 -9.23
C PHE A 105 -11.51 -7.51 -10.60
N ALA A 106 -11.78 -8.72 -11.14
CA ALA A 106 -11.47 -9.06 -12.52
C ALA A 106 -12.31 -8.22 -13.51
N LEU A 107 -13.63 -8.13 -13.30
CA LEU A 107 -14.52 -7.32 -14.14
C LEU A 107 -14.18 -5.82 -14.05
N LEU A 108 -13.91 -5.33 -12.84
CA LEU A 108 -13.47 -3.95 -12.62
C LEU A 108 -12.13 -3.67 -13.33
N GLY A 109 -11.21 -4.63 -13.29
CA GLY A 109 -9.94 -4.56 -14.00
C GLY A 109 -10.13 -4.49 -15.51
N LEU A 110 -11.03 -5.30 -16.08
CA LEU A 110 -11.38 -5.24 -17.50
C LEU A 110 -12.00 -3.89 -17.88
N PHE A 111 -12.88 -3.35 -17.05
CA PHE A 111 -13.44 -2.01 -17.26
C PHE A 111 -12.34 -0.94 -17.27
N LEU A 112 -11.44 -0.98 -16.29
CA LEU A 112 -10.32 -0.03 -16.18
C LEU A 112 -9.30 -0.20 -17.31
N MET A 113 -9.10 -1.41 -17.80
CA MET A 113 -8.26 -1.67 -18.98
C MET A 113 -8.81 -0.93 -20.20
N VAL A 114 -10.10 -1.08 -20.50
CA VAL A 114 -10.72 -0.39 -21.64
C VAL A 114 -10.68 1.12 -21.46
N LEU A 115 -11.07 1.60 -20.27
CA LEU A 115 -11.02 3.02 -19.95
C LEU A 115 -9.60 3.59 -20.09
N GLY A 116 -8.60 2.90 -19.56
CA GLY A 116 -7.21 3.33 -19.60
C GLY A 116 -6.62 3.33 -21.00
N LEU A 117 -6.91 2.31 -21.82
CA LEU A 117 -6.47 2.27 -23.22
C LEU A 117 -6.99 3.47 -24.02
N LEU A 118 -8.25 3.87 -23.79
CA LEU A 118 -8.87 4.99 -24.50
C LEU A 118 -8.44 6.34 -23.92
N ALA A 119 -8.39 6.46 -22.60
CA ALA A 119 -8.18 7.74 -21.91
C ALA A 119 -6.70 8.09 -21.66
N SER A 120 -5.75 7.17 -21.87
CA SER A 120 -4.31 7.42 -21.59
C SER A 120 -3.77 8.73 -22.19
N PRO A 121 -4.04 9.07 -23.48
CA PRO A 121 -3.54 10.33 -24.03
C PRO A 121 -4.15 11.57 -23.36
N ALA A 122 -5.43 11.51 -23.02
CA ALA A 122 -6.14 12.61 -22.36
C ALA A 122 -5.60 12.81 -20.92
N MET A 123 -5.42 11.72 -20.17
CA MET A 123 -4.87 11.77 -18.81
C MET A 123 -3.48 12.39 -18.78
N LEU A 124 -2.60 12.01 -19.72
CA LEU A 124 -1.24 12.54 -19.81
C LEU A 124 -1.22 14.01 -20.24
N ARG A 125 -2.11 14.45 -21.14
CA ARG A 125 -2.27 15.87 -21.50
C ARG A 125 -2.75 16.70 -20.31
N MET A 126 -3.70 16.19 -19.53
CA MET A 126 -4.16 16.88 -18.30
C MET A 126 -3.03 17.07 -17.28
N LEU A 127 -2.05 16.17 -17.25
CA LEU A 127 -0.85 16.29 -16.41
C LEU A 127 0.26 17.11 -17.06
N GLN A 128 0.00 17.75 -18.20
CA GLN A 128 0.97 18.58 -18.94
C GLN A 128 2.28 17.82 -19.20
N THR A 129 2.17 16.54 -19.62
CA THR A 129 3.33 15.71 -19.97
C THR A 129 4.09 16.35 -21.12
N PRO A 130 5.42 16.53 -21.02
CA PRO A 130 6.23 17.10 -22.08
C PRO A 130 6.10 16.35 -23.40
N GLU A 131 6.14 17.08 -24.53
CA GLU A 131 5.90 16.50 -25.87
C GLU A 131 6.94 15.43 -26.24
N ASP A 132 8.19 15.61 -25.81
CA ASP A 132 9.31 14.68 -26.05
C ASP A 132 9.13 13.33 -25.35
N THR A 133 8.41 13.29 -24.24
CA THR A 133 8.11 12.07 -23.49
C THR A 133 6.71 11.52 -23.75
N MET A 134 5.84 12.29 -24.38
CA MET A 134 4.40 11.98 -24.52
C MET A 134 4.15 10.65 -25.21
N SER A 135 4.79 10.37 -26.35
CA SER A 135 4.58 9.14 -27.09
C SER A 135 5.01 7.90 -26.30
N ALA A 136 6.16 7.96 -25.63
CA ALA A 136 6.68 6.90 -24.80
C ALA A 136 5.79 6.67 -23.55
N SER A 137 5.30 7.74 -22.94
CA SER A 137 4.39 7.69 -21.79
C SER A 137 3.04 7.06 -22.16
N VAL A 138 2.47 7.41 -23.31
CA VAL A 138 1.22 6.79 -23.82
C VAL A 138 1.41 5.31 -24.07
N LEU A 139 2.52 4.92 -24.71
CA LEU A 139 2.85 3.52 -24.98
C LEU A 139 2.97 2.71 -23.69
N TYR A 140 3.78 3.23 -22.74
CA TYR A 140 3.96 2.61 -21.42
C TYR A 140 2.63 2.43 -20.70
N LEU A 141 1.84 3.49 -20.62
CA LEU A 141 0.58 3.50 -19.87
C LEU A 141 -0.45 2.55 -20.50
N ARG A 142 -0.55 2.49 -21.85
CA ARG A 142 -1.44 1.55 -22.53
C ARG A 142 -1.05 0.10 -22.27
N ILE A 143 0.24 -0.24 -22.35
CA ILE A 143 0.71 -1.61 -22.04
C ILE A 143 0.41 -1.94 -20.57
N TYR A 144 0.65 -1.00 -19.65
CA TYR A 144 0.35 -1.18 -18.23
C TYR A 144 -1.15 -1.43 -17.99
N PHE A 145 -2.04 -0.69 -18.68
CA PHE A 145 -3.48 -0.89 -18.57
C PHE A 145 -3.94 -2.26 -19.06
N LEU A 146 -3.28 -2.88 -20.03
CA LEU A 146 -3.53 -4.28 -20.42
C LEU A 146 -3.28 -5.23 -19.23
N GLY A 147 -2.37 -4.89 -18.34
CA GLY A 147 -2.06 -5.65 -17.13
C GLY A 147 -3.01 -5.44 -15.95
N VAL A 148 -3.81 -4.37 -15.95
CA VAL A 148 -4.63 -3.98 -14.78
C VAL A 148 -5.60 -5.06 -14.30
N PRO A 149 -6.30 -5.83 -15.16
CA PRO A 149 -7.14 -6.95 -14.71
C PRO A 149 -6.38 -7.94 -13.84
N PHE A 150 -5.17 -8.30 -14.26
CA PHE A 150 -4.31 -9.26 -13.55
C PHE A 150 -3.75 -8.66 -12.26
N ILE A 151 -3.40 -7.37 -12.26
CA ILE A 151 -2.92 -6.64 -11.08
C ILE A 151 -4.00 -6.58 -9.99
N LEU A 152 -5.26 -6.28 -10.35
CA LEU A 152 -6.34 -6.23 -9.38
C LEU A 152 -6.67 -7.61 -8.81
N VAL A 153 -6.70 -8.65 -9.64
CA VAL A 153 -6.89 -10.03 -9.20
C VAL A 153 -5.76 -10.46 -8.28
N LEU A 154 -4.49 -10.21 -8.65
CA LEU A 154 -3.32 -10.51 -7.83
C LEU A 154 -3.39 -9.86 -6.44
N ASN A 155 -3.75 -8.56 -6.39
CA ASN A 155 -3.88 -7.86 -5.11
C ASN A 155 -5.03 -8.41 -4.28
N MET A 156 -6.14 -8.79 -4.93
CA MET A 156 -7.27 -9.41 -4.24
C MET A 156 -6.91 -10.79 -3.67
N GLU A 157 -6.25 -11.65 -4.45
CA GLU A 157 -5.77 -12.96 -4.01
C GLU A 157 -4.79 -12.86 -2.85
N SER A 158 -3.83 -11.92 -2.95
CA SER A 158 -2.86 -11.65 -1.90
C SER A 158 -3.54 -11.19 -0.60
N ASN A 159 -4.48 -10.24 -0.71
CA ASN A 159 -5.24 -9.76 0.44
C ASN A 159 -6.15 -10.83 1.03
N MET A 160 -6.74 -11.69 0.20
CA MET A 160 -7.53 -12.83 0.64
C MET A 160 -6.69 -13.84 1.45
N LEU A 161 -5.51 -14.22 0.96
CA LEU A 161 -4.61 -15.12 1.70
C LEU A 161 -4.16 -14.50 3.03
N ARG A 162 -3.83 -13.21 3.04
CA ARG A 162 -3.54 -12.49 4.29
C ARG A 162 -4.74 -12.48 5.24
N SER A 163 -5.95 -12.33 4.73
CA SER A 163 -7.17 -12.31 5.55
C SER A 163 -7.44 -13.64 6.26
N VAL A 164 -7.00 -14.77 5.68
CA VAL A 164 -7.09 -16.09 6.30
C VAL A 164 -5.85 -16.49 7.10
N GLY A 165 -4.88 -15.57 7.26
CA GLY A 165 -3.68 -15.76 8.08
C GLY A 165 -2.48 -16.31 7.34
N ASP A 166 -2.54 -16.43 6.01
CA ASP A 166 -1.40 -16.83 5.19
C ASP A 166 -0.69 -15.59 4.61
N SER A 167 0.35 -15.12 5.28
CA SER A 167 1.21 -14.03 4.77
C SER A 167 2.41 -14.56 3.99
N PHE A 168 2.77 -15.84 4.18
CA PHE A 168 3.98 -16.41 3.59
C PHE A 168 3.80 -16.74 2.10
N SER A 169 2.65 -17.30 1.70
CA SER A 169 2.41 -17.64 0.29
C SER A 169 2.41 -16.40 -0.63
N PRO A 170 1.70 -15.30 -0.31
CA PRO A 170 1.81 -14.06 -1.11
C PRO A 170 3.24 -13.49 -1.15
N PHE A 171 3.98 -13.56 -0.05
CA PHE A 171 5.38 -13.15 -0.02
C PHE A 171 6.25 -13.98 -0.97
N LEU A 172 6.15 -15.31 -0.89
CA LEU A 172 6.97 -16.21 -1.72
C LEU A 172 6.72 -15.96 -3.22
N PHE A 173 5.46 -15.91 -3.63
CA PHE A 173 5.14 -15.67 -5.05
C PHE A 173 5.48 -14.25 -5.50
N MET A 174 5.41 -13.25 -4.62
CA MET A 174 5.90 -11.92 -4.93
C MET A 174 7.41 -11.91 -5.18
N VAL A 175 8.21 -12.67 -4.42
CA VAL A 175 9.65 -12.85 -4.69
C VAL A 175 9.87 -13.46 -6.07
N VAL A 176 9.10 -14.49 -6.42
CA VAL A 176 9.14 -15.09 -7.77
C VAL A 176 8.78 -14.05 -8.84
N GLY A 177 7.74 -13.25 -8.61
CA GLY A 177 7.34 -12.17 -9.52
C GLY A 177 8.43 -11.12 -9.70
N CYS A 178 9.10 -10.70 -8.62
CA CYS A 178 10.21 -9.75 -8.68
C CYS A 178 11.40 -10.29 -9.48
N ILE A 179 11.79 -11.54 -9.23
CA ILE A 179 12.87 -12.20 -9.98
C ILE A 179 12.50 -12.32 -11.45
N SER A 180 11.28 -12.78 -11.75
CA SER A 180 10.78 -12.89 -13.12
C SER A 180 10.80 -11.56 -13.84
N ASN A 181 10.39 -10.47 -13.17
CA ASN A 181 10.41 -9.14 -13.77
C ASN A 181 11.84 -8.69 -14.10
N ILE A 182 12.80 -8.80 -13.16
CA ILE A 182 14.20 -8.42 -13.42
C ILE A 182 14.78 -9.21 -14.60
N VAL A 183 14.50 -10.52 -14.66
CA VAL A 183 14.96 -11.36 -15.78
C VAL A 183 14.33 -10.92 -17.10
N LEU A 184 13.03 -10.65 -17.10
CA LEU A 184 12.30 -10.20 -18.29
C LEU A 184 12.73 -8.80 -18.72
N ASP A 185 13.02 -7.89 -17.79
CA ASP A 185 13.58 -6.57 -18.11
C ASP A 185 14.93 -6.70 -18.82
N VAL A 186 15.82 -7.55 -18.33
CA VAL A 186 17.10 -7.81 -19.00
C VAL A 186 16.86 -8.38 -20.40
N ILE A 187 15.95 -9.35 -20.56
CA ILE A 187 15.65 -9.95 -21.86
C ILE A 187 15.05 -8.93 -22.83
N PHE A 188 14.00 -8.22 -22.43
CA PHE A 188 13.26 -7.34 -23.34
C PHE A 188 13.95 -6.01 -23.58
N VAL A 189 14.64 -5.46 -22.56
CA VAL A 189 15.29 -4.15 -22.67
C VAL A 189 16.72 -4.28 -23.18
N VAL A 190 17.51 -5.22 -22.61
CA VAL A 190 18.94 -5.30 -22.94
C VAL A 190 19.17 -6.16 -24.20
N PHE A 191 18.55 -7.36 -24.29
CA PHE A 191 18.78 -8.24 -25.44
C PHE A 191 17.91 -7.90 -26.65
N PHE A 192 16.63 -7.58 -26.47
CA PHE A 192 15.72 -7.29 -27.60
C PHE A 192 15.67 -5.80 -27.94
N GLY A 193 16.12 -4.91 -27.05
CA GLY A 193 16.15 -3.47 -27.32
C GLY A 193 14.74 -2.82 -27.42
N TRP A 194 13.72 -3.41 -26.79
CA TRP A 194 12.33 -2.91 -26.86
C TRP A 194 12.08 -1.63 -26.06
N GLY A 195 13.09 -1.09 -25.39
CA GLY A 195 13.01 0.19 -24.68
C GLY A 195 11.86 0.24 -23.67
N VAL A 196 11.08 1.31 -23.71
CA VAL A 196 9.95 1.54 -22.78
C VAL A 196 8.87 0.44 -22.87
N ALA A 197 8.61 -0.07 -24.08
CA ALA A 197 7.66 -1.17 -24.26
C ALA A 197 8.14 -2.46 -23.56
N GLY A 198 9.46 -2.74 -23.62
CA GLY A 198 10.07 -3.89 -22.96
C GLY A 198 9.84 -3.89 -21.46
N VAL A 199 10.08 -2.75 -20.80
CA VAL A 199 9.84 -2.56 -19.35
C VAL A 199 8.37 -2.77 -18.99
N ALA A 200 7.47 -2.14 -19.75
CA ALA A 200 6.03 -2.27 -19.49
C ALA A 200 5.55 -3.73 -19.64
N ILE A 201 6.00 -4.43 -20.69
CA ILE A 201 5.66 -5.83 -20.94
C ILE A 201 6.25 -6.73 -19.84
N ALA A 202 7.51 -6.53 -19.45
CA ALA A 202 8.14 -7.29 -18.37
C ALA A 202 7.37 -7.18 -17.06
N THR A 203 6.98 -5.96 -16.69
CA THR A 203 6.16 -5.71 -15.51
C THR A 203 4.81 -6.44 -15.59
N VAL A 204 4.08 -6.32 -16.70
CA VAL A 204 2.78 -6.97 -16.87
C VAL A 204 2.90 -8.49 -16.85
N VAL A 205 3.88 -9.06 -17.55
CA VAL A 205 4.10 -10.52 -17.60
C VAL A 205 4.47 -11.05 -16.21
N ALA A 206 5.33 -10.35 -15.47
CA ALA A 206 5.69 -10.75 -14.10
C ALA A 206 4.47 -10.75 -13.16
N GLN A 207 3.57 -9.75 -13.29
CA GLN A 207 2.32 -9.70 -12.53
C GLN A 207 1.36 -10.85 -12.91
N ILE A 208 1.28 -11.19 -14.19
CA ILE A 208 0.49 -12.34 -14.66
C ILE A 208 1.04 -13.65 -14.09
N ILE A 209 2.36 -13.86 -14.13
CA ILE A 209 3.01 -15.05 -13.55
C ILE A 209 2.64 -15.16 -12.07
N ASN A 210 2.78 -14.07 -11.31
CA ASN A 210 2.49 -14.03 -9.90
C ASN A 210 1.01 -14.32 -9.61
N MET A 211 0.10 -13.71 -10.35
CA MET A 211 -1.34 -13.96 -10.25
C MET A 211 -1.66 -15.44 -10.55
N LEU A 212 -1.12 -16.02 -11.63
CA LEU A 212 -1.37 -17.42 -11.98
C LEU A 212 -0.88 -18.39 -10.91
N LEU A 213 0.26 -18.11 -10.28
CA LEU A 213 0.79 -18.92 -9.18
C LEU A 213 -0.14 -18.89 -7.96
N LEU A 214 -0.64 -17.70 -7.58
CA LEU A 214 -1.60 -17.56 -6.48
C LEU A 214 -2.95 -18.22 -6.82
N THR A 215 -3.49 -17.98 -8.01
CA THR A 215 -4.73 -18.63 -8.50
C THR A 215 -4.59 -20.15 -8.43
N ARG A 216 -3.46 -20.71 -8.91
CA ARG A 216 -3.19 -22.16 -8.84
C ARG A 216 -3.17 -22.67 -7.40
N LEU A 217 -2.56 -21.93 -6.46
CA LEU A 217 -2.59 -22.26 -5.05
C LEU A 217 -4.03 -22.31 -4.52
N LEU A 218 -4.83 -21.28 -4.84
CA LEU A 218 -6.21 -21.15 -4.38
C LEU A 218 -7.14 -22.23 -4.95
N ILE A 219 -6.92 -22.69 -6.17
CA ILE A 219 -7.69 -23.78 -6.78
C ILE A 219 -7.35 -25.14 -6.17
N ARG A 220 -6.06 -25.35 -5.82
CA ARG A 220 -5.55 -26.66 -5.38
C ARG A 220 -5.62 -26.86 -3.88
N THR A 221 -5.87 -25.83 -3.10
CA THR A 221 -5.99 -25.96 -1.64
C THR A 221 -7.27 -26.72 -1.24
N ASP A 222 -7.21 -27.49 -0.15
CA ASP A 222 -8.38 -28.12 0.47
C ASP A 222 -8.99 -27.26 1.59
N GLU A 223 -8.47 -26.05 1.79
CA GLU A 223 -8.91 -25.10 2.81
C GLU A 223 -10.28 -24.45 2.47
N PRO A 224 -11.00 -23.89 3.46
CA PRO A 224 -12.32 -23.27 3.26
C PRO A 224 -12.35 -22.15 2.21
N TYR A 225 -11.21 -21.54 1.91
CA TYR A 225 -11.08 -20.46 0.93
C TYR A 225 -10.71 -20.95 -0.48
N ARG A 226 -10.85 -22.25 -0.76
CA ARG A 226 -10.63 -22.81 -2.11
C ARG A 226 -11.45 -22.06 -3.14
N LEU A 227 -10.79 -21.63 -4.21
CA LEU A 227 -11.44 -20.98 -5.34
C LEU A 227 -12.06 -22.05 -6.25
N SER A 228 -13.38 -21.93 -6.50
CA SER A 228 -14.12 -22.78 -7.42
C SER A 228 -14.91 -21.91 -8.39
N PHE A 229 -14.51 -21.90 -9.66
CA PHE A 229 -15.20 -21.14 -10.71
C PHE A 229 -16.61 -21.67 -11.01
N ARG A 230 -16.91 -22.94 -10.67
CA ARG A 230 -18.23 -23.55 -10.87
C ARG A 230 -19.26 -23.12 -9.82
N GLU A 231 -18.80 -22.62 -8.70
CA GLU A 231 -19.62 -22.26 -7.54
C GLU A 231 -19.71 -20.74 -7.32
N LEU A 232 -19.32 -19.96 -8.33
CA LEU A 232 -19.41 -18.50 -8.29
C LEU A 232 -20.88 -18.08 -8.21
N LYS A 233 -21.33 -17.74 -7.00
CA LYS A 233 -22.66 -17.17 -6.73
C LYS A 233 -22.47 -15.73 -6.30
N LEU A 234 -22.77 -14.78 -7.15
CA LEU A 234 -22.69 -13.36 -6.80
C LEU A 234 -23.77 -13.04 -5.75
N LYS A 235 -23.36 -12.93 -4.50
CA LYS A 235 -24.22 -12.47 -3.40
C LYS A 235 -23.97 -10.99 -3.12
N GLY A 236 -24.95 -10.15 -3.44
CA GLY A 236 -24.87 -8.70 -3.31
C GLY A 236 -24.51 -8.20 -1.90
N VAL A 237 -24.88 -8.95 -0.86
CA VAL A 237 -24.58 -8.60 0.55
C VAL A 237 -23.08 -8.55 0.82
N TYR A 238 -22.29 -9.53 0.34
CA TYR A 238 -20.84 -9.51 0.54
C TYR A 238 -20.20 -8.39 -0.26
N LEU A 239 -20.62 -8.18 -1.50
CA LEU A 239 -20.11 -7.11 -2.35
C LEU A 239 -20.38 -5.73 -1.75
N SER A 240 -21.60 -5.48 -1.27
CA SER A 240 -21.95 -4.23 -0.60
C SER A 240 -21.05 -3.95 0.60
N ASN A 241 -20.80 -4.95 1.44
CA ASN A 241 -19.93 -4.80 2.60
C ASN A 241 -18.45 -4.57 2.19
N MET A 242 -17.96 -5.26 1.15
CA MET A 242 -16.61 -5.09 0.64
C MET A 242 -16.38 -3.68 0.10
N PHE A 243 -17.31 -3.16 -0.70
CA PHE A 243 -17.23 -1.80 -1.21
C PHE A 243 -17.42 -0.74 -0.13
N ARG A 244 -18.31 -0.97 0.84
CA ARG A 244 -18.51 -0.07 1.98
C ARG A 244 -17.24 0.12 2.81
N LEU A 245 -16.41 -0.92 2.93
CA LEU A 245 -15.13 -0.85 3.65
C LEU A 245 -13.97 -0.45 2.73
N GLY A 246 -14.02 -0.82 1.46
CA GLY A 246 -12.95 -0.60 0.50
C GLY A 246 -12.94 0.81 -0.11
N ILE A 247 -14.10 1.34 -0.51
CA ILE A 247 -14.17 2.69 -1.12
C ILE A 247 -13.56 3.77 -0.22
N PRO A 248 -13.83 3.82 1.11
CA PRO A 248 -13.14 4.77 1.98
C PRO A 248 -11.61 4.64 1.94
N SER A 249 -11.08 3.42 1.91
CA SER A 249 -9.62 3.20 1.80
C SER A 249 -9.05 3.68 0.48
N GLY A 250 -9.77 3.45 -0.63
CA GLY A 250 -9.41 3.98 -1.94
C GLY A 250 -9.44 5.52 -1.96
N LEU A 251 -10.49 6.13 -1.39
CA LEU A 251 -10.59 7.58 -1.27
C LEU A 251 -9.45 8.16 -0.42
N GLN A 252 -9.10 7.51 0.67
CA GLN A 252 -7.94 7.91 1.50
C GLN A 252 -6.65 7.94 0.68
N ASN A 253 -6.41 6.89 -0.14
CA ASN A 253 -5.23 6.84 -1.01
C ASN A 253 -5.22 7.98 -2.04
N ALA A 254 -6.35 8.27 -2.68
CA ALA A 254 -6.48 9.39 -3.61
C ALA A 254 -6.26 10.75 -2.92
N MET A 255 -6.80 10.94 -1.72
CA MET A 255 -6.60 12.16 -0.91
C MET A 255 -5.13 12.36 -0.56
N TYR A 256 -4.40 11.30 -0.21
CA TYR A 256 -2.94 11.37 -0.01
C TYR A 256 -2.22 11.82 -1.29
N GLY A 257 -2.61 11.26 -2.45
CA GLY A 257 -2.05 11.65 -3.74
C GLY A 257 -2.19 13.15 -3.99
N VAL A 258 -3.41 13.70 -3.84
CA VAL A 258 -3.67 15.13 -4.01
C VAL A 258 -2.88 15.98 -3.00
N SER A 259 -2.89 15.60 -1.72
CA SER A 259 -2.16 16.32 -0.68
C SER A 259 -0.65 16.36 -0.97
N ASN A 260 -0.07 15.25 -1.38
CA ASN A 260 1.35 15.16 -1.72
C ASN A 260 1.70 15.99 -2.98
N MET A 261 0.80 16.08 -3.96
CA MET A 261 1.01 16.97 -5.12
C MET A 261 1.08 18.45 -4.70
N ILE A 262 0.24 18.89 -3.78
CA ILE A 262 0.26 20.26 -3.27
C ILE A 262 1.53 20.55 -2.48
N VAL A 263 1.99 19.59 -1.65
CA VAL A 263 3.27 19.71 -0.97
C VAL A 263 4.43 19.77 -1.96
N GLN A 264 4.39 18.95 -3.04
CA GLN A 264 5.41 18.96 -4.09
C GLN A 264 5.53 20.33 -4.80
N ILE A 265 4.41 21.04 -4.97
CA ILE A 265 4.46 22.43 -5.47
C ILE A 265 5.28 23.32 -4.51
N GLY A 266 5.08 23.18 -3.19
CA GLY A 266 5.89 23.86 -2.19
C GLY A 266 7.37 23.48 -2.25
N VAL A 267 7.68 22.20 -2.41
CA VAL A 267 9.07 21.71 -2.61
C VAL A 267 9.72 22.35 -3.82
N ASN A 268 9.02 22.34 -4.95
CA ASN A 268 9.54 22.88 -6.23
C ASN A 268 9.83 24.38 -6.14
N SER A 269 9.06 25.13 -5.33
CA SER A 269 9.26 26.58 -5.16
C SER A 269 10.52 26.96 -4.36
N LEU A 270 11.12 26.00 -3.64
CA LEU A 270 12.32 26.22 -2.82
C LEU A 270 13.63 25.97 -3.58
N GLY A 271 13.58 25.61 -4.86
CA GLY A 271 14.74 25.45 -5.72
C GLY A 271 15.28 24.03 -5.82
N THR A 272 16.25 23.85 -6.72
CA THR A 272 16.73 22.54 -7.18
C THR A 272 17.40 21.69 -6.09
N VAL A 273 18.14 22.32 -5.17
CA VAL A 273 18.78 21.60 -4.04
C VAL A 273 17.71 20.98 -3.13
N VAL A 274 16.65 21.72 -2.82
CA VAL A 274 15.55 21.21 -1.97
C VAL A 274 14.78 20.09 -2.69
N VAL A 275 14.53 20.23 -3.98
CA VAL A 275 13.89 19.19 -4.82
C VAL A 275 14.71 17.90 -4.83
N ALA A 276 16.03 17.99 -5.06
CA ALA A 276 16.92 16.85 -5.04
C ALA A 276 16.97 16.20 -3.64
N SER A 277 17.05 17.02 -2.59
CA SER A 277 17.06 16.55 -1.20
C SER A 277 15.75 15.87 -0.81
N TRP A 278 14.61 16.39 -1.27
CA TRP A 278 13.30 15.78 -1.07
C TRP A 278 13.19 14.39 -1.72
N ALA A 279 13.69 14.27 -2.96
CA ALA A 279 13.74 13.00 -3.67
C ALA A 279 14.62 11.97 -2.94
N MET A 280 15.76 12.38 -2.38
CA MET A 280 16.63 11.51 -1.58
C MET A 280 15.96 11.10 -0.25
N THR A 281 15.33 12.04 0.45
CA THR A 281 14.56 11.76 1.68
C THR A 281 13.47 10.76 1.40
N SER A 282 12.69 10.93 0.32
CA SER A 282 11.60 10.02 -0.05
C SER A 282 12.08 8.58 -0.32
N LYS A 283 13.28 8.39 -0.86
CA LYS A 283 13.86 7.05 -1.04
C LYS A 283 14.22 6.38 0.31
N ILE A 284 14.76 7.15 1.23
CA ILE A 284 15.07 6.65 2.60
C ILE A 284 13.80 6.35 3.36
N ASP A 285 12.81 7.23 3.30
CA ASP A 285 11.50 7.08 3.93
C ASP A 285 10.71 5.90 3.38
N GLY A 286 10.95 5.50 2.13
CA GLY A 286 10.27 4.38 1.48
C GLY A 286 10.29 3.09 2.29
N VAL A 287 11.39 2.84 3.02
CA VAL A 287 11.52 1.67 3.90
C VAL A 287 10.57 1.78 5.10
N PHE A 288 10.48 2.96 5.72
CA PHE A 288 9.56 3.21 6.82
C PHE A 288 8.10 3.01 6.38
N TRP A 289 7.71 3.56 5.23
CA TRP A 289 6.36 3.41 4.69
C TRP A 289 6.02 1.96 4.36
N ALA A 290 6.98 1.19 3.80
CA ALA A 290 6.80 -0.23 3.51
C ALA A 290 6.52 -1.04 4.79
N VAL A 291 7.30 -0.81 5.84
CA VAL A 291 7.15 -1.47 7.15
C VAL A 291 5.84 -1.06 7.83
N SER A 292 5.50 0.24 7.81
CA SER A 292 4.28 0.77 8.41
C SER A 292 3.02 0.18 7.76
N ASN A 293 2.96 0.15 6.41
CA ASN A 293 1.85 -0.45 5.67
C ASN A 293 1.69 -1.95 5.96
N ALA A 294 2.81 -2.68 6.05
CA ALA A 294 2.80 -4.10 6.40
C ALA A 294 2.22 -4.34 7.80
N LEU A 295 2.58 -3.47 8.75
CA LEU A 295 2.07 -3.53 10.12
C LEU A 295 0.55 -3.26 10.16
N GLY A 296 0.09 -2.23 9.46
CA GLY A 296 -1.34 -1.92 9.32
C GLY A 296 -2.14 -3.08 8.73
N ALA A 297 -1.63 -3.72 7.67
CA ALA A 297 -2.26 -4.88 7.06
C ALA A 297 -2.32 -6.07 8.02
N ALA A 298 -1.23 -6.33 8.77
CA ALA A 298 -1.18 -7.42 9.74
C ALA A 298 -2.18 -7.21 10.88
N ILE A 299 -2.24 -6.02 11.47
CA ILE A 299 -3.17 -5.68 12.55
C ILE A 299 -4.62 -5.77 12.04
N THR A 300 -4.91 -5.25 10.86
CA THR A 300 -6.27 -5.29 10.27
C THR A 300 -6.76 -6.73 10.12
N SER A 301 -5.93 -7.64 9.57
CA SER A 301 -6.28 -9.05 9.42
C SER A 301 -6.42 -9.76 10.76
N PHE A 302 -5.50 -9.51 11.71
CA PHE A 302 -5.57 -10.08 13.06
C PHE A 302 -6.85 -9.67 13.79
N VAL A 303 -7.16 -8.38 13.76
CA VAL A 303 -8.39 -7.84 14.40
C VAL A 303 -9.64 -8.42 13.72
N GLY A 304 -9.70 -8.43 12.38
CA GLY A 304 -10.82 -8.98 11.64
C GLY A 304 -11.12 -10.43 12.01
N GLN A 305 -10.12 -11.32 12.04
CA GLN A 305 -10.30 -12.72 12.41
C GLN A 305 -10.74 -12.89 13.87
N ASN A 306 -10.11 -12.19 14.82
CA ASN A 306 -10.43 -12.33 16.24
C ASN A 306 -11.83 -11.79 16.57
N LEU A 307 -12.26 -10.72 15.91
CA LEU A 307 -13.62 -10.21 16.06
C LEU A 307 -14.64 -11.17 15.44
N GLY A 308 -14.35 -11.72 14.26
CA GLY A 308 -15.17 -12.79 13.68
C GLY A 308 -15.34 -13.98 14.62
N ALA A 309 -14.25 -14.38 15.31
CA ALA A 309 -14.26 -15.44 16.33
C ALA A 309 -14.86 -15.01 17.68
N ARG A 310 -15.38 -13.79 17.80
CA ARG A 310 -15.90 -13.19 19.07
C ARG A 310 -14.85 -13.11 20.20
N ARG A 311 -13.55 -13.08 19.85
CA ARG A 311 -12.41 -13.02 20.77
C ARG A 311 -11.99 -11.56 21.02
N THR A 312 -12.88 -10.77 21.62
CA THR A 312 -12.61 -9.35 21.93
C THR A 312 -11.46 -9.16 22.92
N ASP A 313 -11.24 -10.12 23.82
CA ASP A 313 -10.10 -10.22 24.72
C ASP A 313 -8.77 -10.13 23.95
N ARG A 314 -8.65 -10.90 22.87
CA ARG A 314 -7.44 -10.93 22.04
C ARG A 314 -7.26 -9.66 21.22
N VAL A 315 -8.35 -9.01 20.79
CA VAL A 315 -8.26 -7.72 20.11
C VAL A 315 -7.73 -6.65 21.05
N GLN A 316 -8.16 -6.61 22.32
CA GLN A 316 -7.62 -5.67 23.32
C GLN A 316 -6.12 -5.92 23.56
N LEU A 317 -5.71 -7.20 23.67
CA LEU A 317 -4.31 -7.56 23.74
C LEU A 317 -3.54 -7.15 22.48
N CYS A 318 -4.14 -7.30 21.30
CA CYS A 318 -3.55 -6.86 20.01
C CYS A 318 -3.32 -5.36 19.99
N VAL A 319 -4.26 -4.54 20.46
CA VAL A 319 -4.07 -3.08 20.57
C VAL A 319 -2.86 -2.77 21.42
N ARG A 320 -2.77 -3.32 22.64
CA ARG A 320 -1.68 -3.04 23.57
C ARG A 320 -0.33 -3.57 23.07
N GLN A 321 -0.28 -4.87 22.71
CA GLN A 321 0.96 -5.52 22.29
C GLN A 321 1.38 -5.08 20.88
N GLY A 322 0.38 -4.81 20.00
CA GLY A 322 0.61 -4.27 18.66
C GLY A 322 1.21 -2.85 18.71
N LEU A 323 0.74 -1.98 19.61
CA LEU A 323 1.36 -0.66 19.83
C LEU A 323 2.79 -0.81 20.32
N ILE A 324 3.06 -1.64 21.33
CA ILE A 324 4.43 -1.87 21.86
C ILE A 324 5.34 -2.37 20.73
N LEU A 325 4.91 -3.36 19.97
CA LEU A 325 5.66 -3.91 18.85
C LEU A 325 5.90 -2.86 17.76
N ALA A 326 4.86 -2.11 17.41
CA ALA A 326 4.92 -1.07 16.39
C ALA A 326 5.88 0.06 16.78
N PHE A 327 5.80 0.55 18.01
CA PHE A 327 6.75 1.55 18.52
C PHE A 327 8.16 1.01 18.58
N GLY A 328 8.36 -0.23 19.05
CA GLY A 328 9.68 -0.89 19.06
C GLY A 328 10.30 -0.98 17.67
N ILE A 329 9.53 -1.43 16.68
CA ILE A 329 9.97 -1.51 15.27
C ILE A 329 10.27 -0.10 14.72
N THR A 330 9.38 0.87 14.95
CA THR A 330 9.55 2.25 14.46
C THR A 330 10.78 2.91 15.08
N LEU A 331 10.97 2.81 16.38
CA LEU A 331 12.14 3.38 17.05
C LEU A 331 13.45 2.72 16.58
N SER A 332 13.46 1.40 16.43
CA SER A 332 14.63 0.68 15.90
C SER A 332 14.95 1.11 14.46
N LEU A 333 13.92 1.23 13.61
CA LEU A 333 14.08 1.67 12.22
C LEU A 333 14.52 3.14 12.15
N SER A 334 13.95 4.01 12.99
CA SER A 334 14.37 5.41 13.12
C SER A 334 15.83 5.52 13.53
N GLY A 335 16.26 4.73 14.52
CA GLY A 335 17.67 4.66 14.91
C GLY A 335 18.58 4.20 13.79
N LEU A 336 18.19 3.16 13.05
CA LEU A 336 18.94 2.67 11.90
C LEU A 336 19.03 3.72 10.78
N ILE A 337 17.92 4.40 10.45
CA ILE A 337 17.92 5.50 9.47
C ILE A 337 18.85 6.61 9.90
N MET A 338 18.78 7.04 11.16
CA MET A 338 19.66 8.11 11.70
C MET A 338 21.14 7.74 11.62
N LEU A 339 21.50 6.48 11.89
CA LEU A 339 22.88 6.00 11.81
C LEU A 339 23.35 5.83 10.35
N ALA A 340 22.50 5.30 9.49
CA ALA A 340 22.87 4.92 8.13
C ALA A 340 22.70 6.06 7.10
N ALA A 341 21.90 7.12 7.38
CA ALA A 341 21.54 8.13 6.39
C ALA A 341 22.76 8.84 5.81
N LYS A 342 23.67 9.38 6.64
CA LYS A 342 24.87 10.10 6.13
C LYS A 342 25.76 9.23 5.27
N PRO A 343 26.17 8.00 5.66
CA PRO A 343 26.89 7.09 4.78
C PRO A 343 26.15 6.81 3.46
N LEU A 344 24.85 6.52 3.52
CA LEU A 344 24.05 6.24 2.33
C LEU A 344 23.95 7.44 1.39
N LEU A 345 23.76 8.65 1.94
CA LEU A 345 23.70 9.88 1.15
C LEU A 345 25.00 10.13 0.40
N ARG A 346 26.16 9.90 1.03
CA ARG A 346 27.49 10.04 0.38
C ARG A 346 27.71 9.04 -0.76
N LEU A 347 27.04 7.89 -0.72
CA LEU A 347 27.06 6.91 -1.82
C LEU A 347 26.13 7.32 -2.97
N LEU A 348 25.02 7.99 -2.66
CA LEU A 348 24.01 8.36 -3.65
C LEU A 348 24.30 9.68 -4.38
N THR A 349 24.96 10.63 -3.71
CA THR A 349 25.30 11.94 -4.31
C THR A 349 26.62 12.46 -3.77
N LYS A 350 27.33 13.23 -4.63
CA LYS A 350 28.56 13.94 -4.27
C LYS A 350 28.33 15.40 -3.89
N ASP A 351 27.10 15.91 -4.05
CA ASP A 351 26.76 17.31 -3.77
C ASP A 351 26.61 17.54 -2.24
N PRO A 352 27.50 18.33 -1.62
CA PRO A 352 27.47 18.60 -0.17
C PRO A 352 26.20 19.33 0.24
N ALA A 353 25.65 20.22 -0.59
CA ALA A 353 24.43 20.96 -0.31
C ALA A 353 23.20 20.03 -0.23
N VAL A 354 23.10 19.08 -1.18
CA VAL A 354 22.05 18.06 -1.17
C VAL A 354 22.17 17.14 0.06
N ILE A 355 23.39 16.72 0.41
CA ILE A 355 23.63 15.88 1.59
C ILE A 355 23.23 16.59 2.89
N SER A 356 23.62 17.86 3.06
CA SER A 356 23.30 18.63 4.28
C SER A 356 21.80 18.90 4.39
N THR A 357 21.16 19.32 3.32
CA THR A 357 19.71 19.60 3.29
C THR A 357 18.89 18.34 3.49
N THR A 358 19.28 17.20 2.86
CA THR A 358 18.61 15.91 3.10
C THR A 358 18.74 15.47 4.55
N TRP A 359 19.93 15.61 5.14
CA TRP A 359 20.15 15.30 6.55
C TRP A 359 19.26 16.16 7.46
N GLU A 360 19.16 17.44 7.17
CA GLU A 360 18.25 18.33 7.92
C GLU A 360 16.77 17.90 7.81
N MET A 361 16.30 17.53 6.62
CA MET A 361 14.95 16.99 6.43
C MET A 361 14.73 15.71 7.25
N ILE A 362 15.71 14.79 7.27
CA ILE A 362 15.66 13.55 8.07
C ILE A 362 15.52 13.87 9.56
N LEU A 363 16.21 14.89 10.07
CA LEU A 363 16.09 15.34 11.46
C LEU A 363 14.69 15.86 11.79
N TYR A 364 13.96 16.43 10.83
CA TYR A 364 12.56 16.82 11.03
C TYR A 364 11.60 15.63 11.03
N PHE A 365 11.79 14.62 10.16
CA PHE A 365 10.79 13.57 9.97
C PHE A 365 10.98 12.37 10.90
N VAL A 366 12.19 11.82 10.94
CA VAL A 366 12.46 10.53 11.59
C VAL A 366 12.12 10.51 13.09
N PRO A 367 12.43 11.56 13.89
CA PRO A 367 12.06 11.57 15.30
C PRO A 367 10.54 11.52 15.54
N PHE A 368 9.72 11.93 14.55
CA PHE A 368 8.26 11.99 14.67
C PHE A 368 7.52 10.83 14.02
N TYR A 369 8.20 9.84 13.46
CA TYR A 369 7.54 8.65 12.89
C TYR A 369 6.65 7.91 13.89
N PHE A 370 6.92 8.00 15.18
CA PHE A 370 6.08 7.40 16.20
C PHE A 370 4.64 7.96 16.20
N THR A 371 4.45 9.24 15.83
CA THR A 371 3.11 9.82 15.73
C THR A 371 2.32 9.18 14.59
N TRP A 372 2.97 8.94 13.44
CA TRP A 372 2.38 8.18 12.35
C TRP A 372 2.06 6.73 12.74
N THR A 373 2.97 6.09 13.47
CA THR A 373 2.76 4.71 13.94
C THR A 373 1.49 4.58 14.78
N LEU A 374 1.20 5.56 15.63
CA LEU A 374 -0.03 5.61 16.40
C LEU A 374 -1.27 5.70 15.48
N ILE A 375 -1.22 6.57 14.46
CA ILE A 375 -2.30 6.71 13.47
C ILE A 375 -2.54 5.38 12.76
N GLU A 376 -1.48 4.74 12.27
CA GLU A 376 -1.59 3.51 11.49
C GLU A 376 -2.16 2.35 12.31
N VAL A 377 -1.64 2.13 13.54
CA VAL A 377 -2.10 1.04 14.41
C VAL A 377 -3.58 1.22 14.79
N LEU A 378 -3.97 2.40 15.25
CA LEU A 378 -5.35 2.66 15.67
C LEU A 378 -6.32 2.62 14.48
N SER A 379 -5.92 3.16 13.32
CA SER A 379 -6.71 3.06 12.08
C SER A 379 -6.87 1.61 11.62
N ALA A 380 -5.81 0.81 11.71
CA ALA A 380 -5.84 -0.61 11.35
C ALA A 380 -6.80 -1.41 12.25
N VAL A 381 -6.82 -1.14 13.55
CA VAL A 381 -7.79 -1.74 14.48
C VAL A 381 -9.22 -1.34 14.11
N LEU A 382 -9.47 -0.07 13.84
CA LEU A 382 -10.79 0.41 13.43
C LEU A 382 -11.23 -0.19 12.09
N ARG A 383 -10.34 -0.23 11.08
CA ARG A 383 -10.63 -0.89 9.80
C ARG A 383 -10.96 -2.38 10.00
N GLY A 384 -10.15 -3.10 10.78
CA GLY A 384 -10.38 -4.52 11.09
C GLY A 384 -11.70 -4.77 11.83
N SER A 385 -12.18 -3.79 12.62
CA SER A 385 -13.49 -3.85 13.29
C SER A 385 -14.67 -3.47 12.38
N GLY A 386 -14.41 -3.11 11.10
CA GLY A 386 -15.45 -2.70 10.16
C GLY A 386 -15.78 -1.20 10.18
N ASP A 387 -15.03 -0.39 10.91
CA ASP A 387 -15.14 1.07 10.89
C ASP A 387 -14.07 1.67 9.97
N ALA A 388 -14.33 1.67 8.67
CA ALA A 388 -13.40 2.21 7.68
C ALA A 388 -13.60 3.72 7.43
N VAL A 389 -14.84 4.23 7.57
CA VAL A 389 -15.18 5.61 7.16
C VAL A 389 -14.56 6.64 8.10
N ARG A 390 -14.68 6.45 9.41
CA ARG A 390 -14.27 7.46 10.38
C ARG A 390 -12.75 7.69 10.43
N PRO A 391 -11.90 6.64 10.43
CA PRO A 391 -10.46 6.84 10.28
C PRO A 391 -10.11 7.64 9.03
N VAL A 392 -10.78 7.37 7.89
CA VAL A 392 -10.55 8.10 6.64
C VAL A 392 -10.92 9.57 6.76
N VAL A 393 -12.05 9.90 7.40
CA VAL A 393 -12.44 11.30 7.64
C VAL A 393 -11.43 12.00 8.55
N ILE A 394 -11.01 11.36 9.64
CA ILE A 394 -10.03 11.94 10.58
C ILE A 394 -8.69 12.20 9.88
N ILE A 395 -8.21 11.24 9.10
CA ILE A 395 -6.98 11.36 8.30
C ILE A 395 -7.13 12.44 7.22
N GLY A 396 -8.28 12.47 6.55
CA GLY A 396 -8.58 13.48 5.53
C GLY A 396 -8.53 14.91 6.09
N LEU A 397 -9.10 15.13 7.26
CA LEU A 397 -9.08 16.44 7.93
C LEU A 397 -7.69 16.74 8.52
N GLY A 398 -7.12 15.81 9.28
CA GLY A 398 -5.90 16.05 10.04
C GLY A 398 -4.62 16.01 9.21
N ILE A 399 -4.59 15.25 8.10
CA ILE A 399 -3.43 15.20 7.21
C ILE A 399 -3.70 16.00 5.93
N CYS A 400 -4.70 15.60 5.13
CA CYS A 400 -4.82 16.15 3.78
C CYS A 400 -5.27 17.62 3.81
N LEU A 401 -6.37 17.92 4.46
CA LEU A 401 -6.88 19.30 4.56
C LEU A 401 -5.90 20.19 5.34
N PHE A 402 -5.37 19.72 6.45
CA PHE A 402 -4.41 20.49 7.24
C PHE A 402 -3.17 20.87 6.44
N ARG A 403 -2.58 19.93 5.68
CA ARG A 403 -1.40 20.22 4.83
C ARG A 403 -1.71 21.24 3.76
N ILE A 404 -2.88 21.13 3.11
CA ILE A 404 -3.32 22.10 2.11
C ILE A 404 -3.40 23.49 2.74
N LEU A 405 -4.07 23.61 3.88
CA LEU A 405 -4.20 24.88 4.59
C LEU A 405 -2.84 25.43 5.02
N TRP A 406 -1.96 24.56 5.57
CA TRP A 406 -0.62 24.98 5.98
C TRP A 406 0.21 25.51 4.82
N ILE A 407 0.21 24.84 3.67
CA ILE A 407 0.93 25.29 2.48
C ILE A 407 0.34 26.61 1.95
N CYS A 408 -0.98 26.76 1.97
CA CYS A 408 -1.63 27.97 1.48
C CYS A 408 -1.53 29.16 2.43
N THR A 409 -1.21 28.97 3.71
CA THR A 409 -1.13 30.02 4.74
C THR A 409 0.27 30.16 5.31
N VAL A 410 0.65 29.29 6.24
CA VAL A 410 1.91 29.41 7.02
C VAL A 410 3.14 29.34 6.11
N PHE A 411 3.17 28.41 5.14
CA PHE A 411 4.28 28.29 4.21
C PHE A 411 4.39 29.48 3.26
N ARG A 412 3.28 30.14 2.90
CA ARG A 412 3.33 31.39 2.13
C ARG A 412 3.88 32.58 2.94
N MET A 413 3.66 32.59 4.25
CA MET A 413 4.18 33.64 5.13
C MET A 413 5.68 33.45 5.40
N VAL A 414 6.09 32.20 5.59
CA VAL A 414 7.50 31.84 5.89
C VAL A 414 7.96 30.77 4.91
N HIS A 415 8.46 31.23 3.76
CA HIS A 415 8.82 30.40 2.61
C HIS A 415 10.20 29.74 2.81
N THR A 416 10.28 28.73 3.70
CA THR A 416 11.52 28.02 4.05
C THR A 416 11.33 26.51 4.11
N MET A 417 12.42 25.75 3.88
CA MET A 417 12.41 24.29 3.93
C MET A 417 11.98 23.74 5.32
N PRO A 418 12.43 24.29 6.48
CA PRO A 418 11.95 23.84 7.78
C PRO A 418 10.43 23.94 7.95
N VAL A 419 9.81 25.04 7.52
CA VAL A 419 8.35 25.23 7.59
C VAL A 419 7.62 24.22 6.71
N LEU A 420 8.19 23.88 5.56
CA LEU A 420 7.66 22.80 4.69
C LEU A 420 7.73 21.44 5.40
N CYS A 421 8.84 21.09 6.04
CA CYS A 421 8.99 19.85 6.78
C CYS A 421 8.04 19.78 7.99
N LEU A 422 7.85 20.88 8.70
CA LEU A 422 6.92 20.97 9.83
C LEU A 422 5.47 20.69 9.43
N THR A 423 5.09 20.87 8.16
CA THR A 423 3.76 20.47 7.65
C THR A 423 3.45 19.01 7.94
N TYR A 424 4.45 18.12 7.79
CA TYR A 424 4.29 16.69 8.05
C TYR A 424 4.19 16.40 9.54
N VAL A 425 5.12 16.94 10.31
CA VAL A 425 5.18 16.74 11.78
C VAL A 425 3.90 17.23 12.45
N ALA A 426 3.45 18.45 12.11
CA ALA A 426 2.23 19.03 12.65
C ALA A 426 0.99 18.22 12.26
N SER A 427 0.87 17.82 10.98
CA SER A 427 -0.26 17.01 10.50
C SER A 427 -0.31 15.63 11.15
N TRP A 428 0.83 14.95 11.31
CA TRP A 428 0.89 13.66 11.99
C TRP A 428 0.54 13.78 13.46
N THR A 429 1.09 14.78 14.17
CA THR A 429 0.80 15.02 15.58
C THR A 429 -0.68 15.33 15.80
N LEU A 430 -1.25 16.25 15.02
CA LEU A 430 -2.68 16.58 15.08
C LEU A 430 -3.54 15.35 14.86
N THR A 431 -3.27 14.59 13.78
CA THR A 431 -4.06 13.41 13.43
C THR A 431 -3.91 12.31 14.46
N SER A 432 -2.72 12.11 15.04
CA SER A 432 -2.50 11.12 16.09
C SER A 432 -3.34 11.42 17.35
N VAL A 433 -3.48 12.68 17.72
CA VAL A 433 -4.36 13.11 18.83
C VAL A 433 -5.83 12.89 18.45
N MET A 434 -6.24 13.29 17.24
CA MET A 434 -7.63 13.12 16.80
C MET A 434 -8.05 11.65 16.76
N ILE A 435 -7.21 10.76 16.20
CA ILE A 435 -7.53 9.33 16.10
C ILE A 435 -7.54 8.67 17.48
N LEU A 436 -6.63 9.07 18.37
CA LEU A 436 -6.58 8.57 19.75
C LEU A 436 -7.85 8.96 20.53
N LEU A 437 -8.26 10.24 20.46
CA LEU A 437 -9.48 10.71 21.10
C LEU A 437 -10.73 9.99 20.55
N TYR A 438 -10.78 9.79 19.24
CA TYR A 438 -11.86 9.03 18.62
C TYR A 438 -11.84 7.57 19.10
N PHE A 439 -10.67 6.91 19.09
CA PHE A 439 -10.51 5.52 19.48
C PHE A 439 -10.97 5.24 20.92
N VAL A 440 -10.57 6.12 21.85
CA VAL A 440 -10.95 5.99 23.29
C VAL A 440 -12.45 6.20 23.51
N ARG A 441 -13.09 7.10 22.74
CA ARG A 441 -14.52 7.41 22.86
C ARG A 441 -15.41 6.50 22.03
N SER A 442 -14.85 5.73 21.09
CA SER A 442 -15.64 4.91 20.19
C SER A 442 -16.00 3.56 20.77
N ASP A 443 -17.25 3.14 20.56
CA ASP A 443 -17.73 1.78 20.91
C ASP A 443 -17.35 0.76 19.82
N TRP A 444 -16.10 0.77 19.38
CA TRP A 444 -15.62 -0.15 18.33
C TRP A 444 -15.81 -1.62 18.73
N ARG A 445 -15.89 -1.90 20.05
CA ARG A 445 -16.11 -3.25 20.63
C ARG A 445 -17.51 -3.78 20.34
N ASP A 446 -18.54 -2.94 20.38
CA ASP A 446 -19.94 -3.35 20.25
C ASP A 446 -20.42 -3.38 18.79
N ARG A 447 -19.72 -2.71 17.88
CA ARG A 447 -20.09 -2.69 16.46
C ARG A 447 -19.95 -4.02 15.77
N THR A 448 -18.97 -4.80 16.16
CA THR A 448 -18.70 -6.12 15.58
C THR A 448 -19.84 -7.08 15.85
N ARG A 449 -20.52 -6.97 17.00
CA ARG A 449 -21.73 -7.76 17.29
C ARG A 449 -22.81 -7.51 16.23
N ARG A 450 -23.01 -6.26 15.80
CA ARG A 450 -24.05 -5.88 14.83
C ARG A 450 -23.78 -6.35 13.39
N ILE A 451 -22.52 -6.61 13.01
CA ILE A 451 -22.17 -7.09 11.66
C ILE A 451 -22.35 -8.60 11.54
N LEU A 452 -22.15 -9.33 12.63
CA LEU A 452 -22.26 -10.79 12.68
C LEU A 452 -23.69 -11.28 12.94
N ASP A 453 -24.56 -10.41 13.47
CA ASP A 453 -25.97 -10.73 13.77
C ASP A 453 -26.92 -10.42 12.59
N LYS A 454 -26.39 -9.84 11.49
CA LYS A 454 -27.05 -9.67 10.19
C LYS A 454 -26.52 -10.70 9.18
#